data_1a50b693dce2d9092425861bc9a58f2a
#
_entry.id   1a50b693dce2d9092425861bc9a58f2a
#
_cell.length_a   1.000
_cell.length_b   1.000
_cell.length_c   1.000
_cell.angle_alpha   90.00
_cell.angle_beta   90.00
_cell.angle_gamma   90.00
#
_symmetry.space_group_name_H-M   'P 1'
#
loop_
_entity.id
_entity.type
_entity.pdbx_description
1 polymer ?
#
loop_
_entity_poly.entity_id
_entity_poly.type
_entity_poly.pdbx_seq_one_letter_code
_entity_poly.pdbx_strand_id
1 'polypeptide(L)'
;MDHFHVYKDIEARTGGEIYVGVVGPVRTGKSTFIKRFMELLVLPNLPDGQKKAQTRDELPQSAAGKTIMTTEPKFIPKEAAELELAEGIRAKVRLIDCVGFMVEGAAGHTENGEERLVKTPWYDYEIPFTQAAEIGTRKVIRDHSTIGIVVACDGSFGELSRDDFKEAEEQTISELKEIGKPFLILLNSTRPYAAETKALALKMENQYGVPVRAANCEQLKREDIEEILGTVLLEFPVTELDFEIPKWVEILPDDHALKAGMIMEAGKLLKTSVQMKDVPKEAAPETDQAVKKLIADELDLASGRVTIRVLVDEAAYFEVLSDISGLPVRDEYSLFKILKESAEMKEEYEKVRNALVEVRQKGYGIVLPDKTEISLDEPELIRHGSKYGVKIHAQAPSINLIKARIETEIAPIVGNEQQAKDLIAYIKDGEATEEGVWDTNIFGKSVEQIVEDGMQAKISQMTEDCQMKLQDTLQKIINDSNGGMICIII
;
A
#
# COMPACT_ATOMS: atom_id res chain seq x y z
N MET A 1 19.02 4.20 9.53
CA MET A 1 18.91 3.83 8.12
C MET A 1 20.08 2.92 7.80
N ASP A 2 19.84 1.88 7.05
CA ASP A 2 20.92 0.98 6.64
C ASP A 2 21.70 1.69 5.51
N HIS A 3 22.96 2.06 5.75
CA HIS A 3 23.79 2.84 4.80
C HIS A 3 23.86 2.18 3.41
N PHE A 4 23.74 0.87 3.37
CA PHE A 4 23.73 0.07 2.17
C PHE A 4 22.59 0.47 1.20
N HIS A 5 21.39 0.70 1.71
CA HIS A 5 20.24 1.08 0.88
C HIS A 5 20.37 2.47 0.27
N VAL A 6 20.91 3.41 1.01
CA VAL A 6 21.09 4.80 0.56
C VAL A 6 21.93 4.86 -0.73
N TYR A 7 23.04 4.17 -0.76
CA TYR A 7 23.93 4.20 -1.95
C TYR A 7 23.33 3.48 -3.17
N LYS A 8 22.60 2.38 -2.92
CA LYS A 8 21.88 1.68 -3.99
C LYS A 8 20.82 2.57 -4.62
N ASP A 9 20.11 3.31 -3.81
CA ASP A 9 19.08 4.22 -4.27
C ASP A 9 19.66 5.41 -5.05
N ILE A 10 20.81 5.95 -4.64
CA ILE A 10 21.53 6.96 -5.41
C ILE A 10 21.90 6.43 -6.80
N GLU A 11 22.48 5.24 -6.85
CA GLU A 11 22.86 4.61 -8.12
C GLU A 11 21.66 4.50 -9.07
N ALA A 12 20.53 3.99 -8.58
CA ALA A 12 19.35 3.79 -9.39
C ALA A 12 18.73 5.09 -9.90
N ARG A 13 18.63 6.14 -9.04
CA ARG A 13 18.05 7.45 -9.41
C ARG A 13 18.82 8.20 -10.47
N THR A 14 20.14 8.15 -10.38
CA THR A 14 21.03 8.94 -11.23
C THR A 14 21.66 8.11 -12.34
N GLY A 15 21.22 6.84 -12.51
CA GLY A 15 21.85 5.93 -13.47
C GLY A 15 23.29 5.60 -13.09
N GLY A 16 23.61 5.64 -11.80
CA GLY A 16 24.95 5.42 -11.27
C GLY A 16 25.88 6.64 -11.32
N GLU A 17 25.35 7.81 -11.71
CA GLU A 17 26.14 9.06 -11.73
C GLU A 17 25.58 10.08 -10.73
N ILE A 18 26.41 10.50 -9.78
CA ILE A 18 26.08 11.50 -8.78
C ILE A 18 26.90 12.77 -9.04
N TYR A 19 26.21 13.82 -9.43
CA TYR A 19 26.80 15.15 -9.64
C TYR A 19 26.46 16.05 -8.45
N VAL A 20 27.42 16.22 -7.54
CA VAL A 20 27.26 17.02 -6.32
C VAL A 20 27.76 18.44 -6.58
N GLY A 21 26.87 19.39 -6.73
CA GLY A 21 27.18 20.80 -6.83
C GLY A 21 27.49 21.38 -5.46
N VAL A 22 28.76 21.72 -5.20
CA VAL A 22 29.17 22.36 -3.94
C VAL A 22 29.20 23.88 -4.16
N VAL A 23 28.19 24.54 -3.63
CA VAL A 23 27.92 25.97 -3.88
C VAL A 23 27.91 26.77 -2.57
N GLY A 24 27.78 28.09 -2.66
CA GLY A 24 27.73 28.96 -1.49
C GLY A 24 28.67 30.16 -1.62
N PRO A 25 28.70 31.04 -0.62
CA PRO A 25 29.58 32.21 -0.63
C PRO A 25 31.05 31.86 -0.76
N VAL A 26 31.86 32.75 -1.27
CA VAL A 26 33.34 32.57 -1.28
C VAL A 26 33.86 32.39 0.15
N ARG A 27 34.94 31.61 0.30
CA ARG A 27 35.62 31.37 1.60
C ARG A 27 34.83 30.64 2.70
N THR A 28 33.70 30.01 2.39
CA THR A 28 32.95 29.23 3.36
C THR A 28 33.52 27.83 3.61
N GLY A 29 34.54 27.40 2.88
CA GLY A 29 35.15 26.07 3.02
C GLY A 29 34.70 25.03 1.99
N LYS A 30 34.11 25.45 0.85
CA LYS A 30 33.69 24.56 -0.26
C LYS A 30 34.78 23.60 -0.70
N SER A 31 35.95 24.17 -1.08
CA SER A 31 37.08 23.35 -1.54
C SER A 31 37.67 22.45 -0.46
N THR A 32 37.54 22.81 0.83
CA THR A 32 37.90 21.96 1.96
C THR A 32 36.94 20.77 2.07
N PHE A 33 35.65 21.03 1.97
CA PHE A 33 34.63 19.97 1.93
C PHE A 33 34.88 19.00 0.76
N ILE A 34 35.06 19.52 -0.45
CA ILE A 34 35.35 18.72 -1.64
C ILE A 34 36.59 17.85 -1.43
N LYS A 35 37.66 18.42 -0.91
CA LYS A 35 38.89 17.68 -0.64
C LYS A 35 38.64 16.52 0.34
N ARG A 36 37.96 16.79 1.47
CA ARG A 36 37.66 15.77 2.47
C ARG A 36 36.73 14.68 1.95
N PHE A 37 35.70 15.07 1.19
CA PHE A 37 34.80 14.13 0.53
C PHE A 37 35.58 13.17 -0.37
N MET A 38 36.45 13.71 -1.21
CA MET A 38 37.27 12.93 -2.12
C MET A 38 38.25 12.02 -1.38
N GLU A 39 38.92 12.53 -0.32
CA GLU A 39 39.85 11.75 0.50
C GLU A 39 39.20 10.59 1.25
N LEU A 40 37.98 10.79 1.76
CA LEU A 40 37.30 9.81 2.62
C LEU A 40 36.43 8.83 1.83
N LEU A 41 35.80 9.28 0.75
CA LEU A 41 34.84 8.46 0.03
C LEU A 41 35.35 8.02 -1.36
N VAL A 42 36.01 8.90 -2.11
CA VAL A 42 36.39 8.61 -3.49
C VAL A 42 37.74 7.90 -3.60
N LEU A 43 38.81 8.50 -3.05
CA LEU A 43 40.16 7.95 -3.18
C LEU A 43 40.34 6.56 -2.58
N PRO A 44 39.72 6.18 -1.44
CA PRO A 44 39.86 4.84 -0.90
C PRO A 44 39.26 3.75 -1.81
N ASN A 45 38.21 4.10 -2.57
CA ASN A 45 37.50 3.19 -3.43
C ASN A 45 38.06 3.12 -4.87
N LEU A 46 39.03 3.96 -5.20
CA LEU A 46 39.73 3.87 -6.49
C LEU A 46 40.86 2.82 -6.44
N PRO A 47 41.02 2.02 -7.51
CA PRO A 47 42.13 1.10 -7.61
C PRO A 47 43.46 1.86 -7.59
N ASP A 48 44.47 1.27 -6.93
CA ASP A 48 45.82 1.86 -6.92
C ASP A 48 46.39 1.94 -8.32
N GLY A 49 46.97 3.07 -8.67
CA GLY A 49 47.54 3.29 -9.99
C GLY A 49 47.44 4.73 -10.48
N GLN A 50 47.63 4.91 -11.79
CA GLN A 50 47.68 6.20 -12.43
C GLN A 50 46.38 7.04 -12.22
N LYS A 51 45.22 6.39 -12.23
CA LYS A 51 43.91 7.06 -12.06
C LYS A 51 43.76 7.66 -10.66
N LYS A 52 44.20 6.95 -9.63
CA LYS A 52 44.20 7.46 -8.23
C LYS A 52 45.19 8.62 -8.03
N ALA A 53 46.36 8.53 -8.62
CA ALA A 53 47.34 9.60 -8.60
C ALA A 53 46.81 10.87 -9.33
N GLN A 54 46.25 10.71 -10.52
CA GLN A 54 45.64 11.78 -11.27
C GLN A 54 44.49 12.45 -10.49
N THR A 55 43.57 11.65 -9.93
CA THR A 55 42.47 12.15 -9.08
C THR A 55 42.96 12.92 -7.86
N ARG A 56 44.10 12.52 -7.29
CA ARG A 56 44.74 13.25 -6.19
C ARG A 56 45.30 14.58 -6.62
N ASP A 57 45.86 14.67 -7.83
CA ASP A 57 46.40 15.91 -8.39
C ASP A 57 45.29 16.91 -8.81
N GLU A 58 44.09 16.40 -9.08
CA GLU A 58 42.90 17.20 -9.42
C GLU A 58 42.22 17.81 -8.18
N LEU A 59 42.58 17.37 -6.96
CA LEU A 59 41.99 17.91 -5.72
C LEU A 59 42.22 19.43 -5.60
N PRO A 60 41.24 20.15 -5.07
CA PRO A 60 41.43 21.58 -4.81
C PRO A 60 42.63 21.77 -3.87
N GLN A 61 43.58 22.55 -4.30
CA GLN A 61 44.64 23.00 -3.40
C GLN A 61 44.04 24.00 -2.41
N SER A 62 44.03 23.61 -1.11
CA SER A 62 43.65 24.55 -0.04
C SER A 62 44.67 25.67 -0.02
N ALA A 63 44.42 26.72 -0.80
CA ALA A 63 45.27 27.87 -0.80
C ALA A 63 45.05 28.65 0.51
N ALA A 64 45.99 28.56 1.43
CA ALA A 64 46.14 29.55 2.50
C ALA A 64 46.34 30.96 1.94
N GLY A 65 46.30 31.12 0.61
CA GLY A 65 46.51 32.35 -0.14
C GLY A 65 45.25 33.17 -0.33
N LYS A 66 45.44 34.46 -0.33
CA LYS A 66 44.39 35.50 -0.43
C LYS A 66 43.74 35.63 -1.81
N THR A 67 44.17 34.86 -2.84
CA THR A 67 43.76 35.10 -4.23
C THR A 67 42.86 33.96 -4.74
N ILE A 68 41.66 34.28 -5.22
CA ILE A 68 40.76 33.35 -5.90
C ILE A 68 41.26 33.14 -7.33
N MET A 69 41.59 31.89 -7.70
CA MET A 69 42.40 31.63 -8.91
C MET A 69 41.56 31.26 -10.16
N THR A 70 40.31 30.82 -10.02
CA THR A 70 39.51 30.34 -11.17
C THR A 70 38.06 30.82 -11.10
N THR A 71 37.50 31.15 -12.27
CA THR A 71 36.08 31.55 -12.43
C THR A 71 35.23 30.44 -12.98
N GLU A 72 35.83 29.42 -13.56
CA GLU A 72 35.13 28.29 -14.17
C GLU A 72 34.81 27.17 -13.17
N PRO A 73 33.64 26.54 -13.30
CA PRO A 73 33.33 25.33 -12.57
C PRO A 73 34.35 24.23 -12.83
N LYS A 74 34.80 23.57 -11.76
CA LYS A 74 35.71 22.43 -11.86
C LYS A 74 35.00 21.16 -11.51
N PHE A 75 35.02 20.19 -12.42
CA PHE A 75 34.55 18.85 -12.19
C PHE A 75 35.67 18.00 -11.57
N ILE A 76 35.45 17.46 -10.39
CA ILE A 76 36.44 16.72 -9.61
C ILE A 76 35.86 15.34 -9.21
N PRO A 77 36.40 14.25 -9.70
CA PRO A 77 37.41 14.17 -10.79
C PRO A 77 36.84 14.62 -12.16
N LYS A 78 37.70 14.86 -13.14
CA LYS A 78 37.28 15.25 -14.54
C LYS A 78 36.35 14.23 -15.16
N GLU A 79 36.61 12.93 -14.91
CA GLU A 79 35.73 11.82 -15.25
C GLU A 79 35.09 11.31 -13.97
N ALA A 80 33.79 10.99 -14.00
CA ALA A 80 33.11 10.44 -12.85
C ALA A 80 33.83 9.20 -12.31
N ALA A 81 34.16 9.21 -11.03
CA ALA A 81 34.81 8.08 -10.39
C ALA A 81 33.80 6.98 -10.11
N GLU A 82 34.03 5.79 -10.63
CA GLU A 82 33.22 4.62 -10.29
C GLU A 82 33.67 4.10 -8.94
N LEU A 83 32.73 4.06 -7.98
CA LEU A 83 32.96 3.69 -6.61
C LEU A 83 32.17 2.43 -6.28
N GLU A 84 32.80 1.51 -5.59
CA GLU A 84 32.11 0.42 -4.91
C GLU A 84 31.89 0.85 -3.46
N LEU A 85 30.65 1.20 -3.14
CA LEU A 85 30.27 1.77 -1.84
C LEU A 85 29.95 0.69 -0.82
N ALA A 86 29.42 -0.45 -1.31
CA ALA A 86 29.18 -1.69 -0.56
C ALA A 86 29.12 -2.86 -1.55
N GLU A 87 29.09 -4.09 -1.06
CA GLU A 87 29.10 -5.30 -1.87
C GLU A 87 27.98 -5.28 -2.93
N GLY A 88 28.36 -5.17 -4.21
CA GLY A 88 27.46 -5.13 -5.38
C GLY A 88 26.81 -3.76 -5.67
N ILE A 89 27.17 -2.70 -4.97
CA ILE A 89 26.65 -1.33 -5.21
C ILE A 89 27.74 -0.45 -5.80
N ARG A 90 27.50 0.02 -7.01
CA ARG A 90 28.41 0.93 -7.73
C ARG A 90 27.72 2.24 -7.99
N ALA A 91 28.43 3.33 -7.73
CA ALA A 91 28.01 4.69 -8.08
C ALA A 91 29.16 5.46 -8.72
N LYS A 92 28.84 6.31 -9.69
CA LYS A 92 29.80 7.26 -10.27
C LYS A 92 29.60 8.60 -9.62
N VAL A 93 30.65 9.14 -9.01
CA VAL A 93 30.59 10.40 -8.28
C VAL A 93 31.46 11.45 -8.96
N ARG A 94 30.90 12.63 -9.08
CA ARG A 94 31.60 13.81 -9.56
C ARG A 94 31.16 14.99 -8.71
N LEU A 95 32.12 15.65 -8.08
CA LEU A 95 31.89 16.89 -7.39
C LEU A 95 32.12 18.06 -8.38
N ILE A 96 31.37 19.11 -8.17
CA ILE A 96 31.51 20.32 -8.98
C ILE A 96 31.84 21.48 -8.04
N ASP A 97 33.07 21.95 -8.12
CA ASP A 97 33.53 23.13 -7.40
C ASP A 97 33.22 24.37 -8.20
N CYS A 98 32.77 25.42 -7.53
CA CYS A 98 32.58 26.74 -8.11
C CYS A 98 33.16 27.82 -7.21
N VAL A 99 33.36 28.98 -7.73
CA VAL A 99 33.86 30.13 -6.95
C VAL A 99 32.88 30.46 -5.81
N GLY A 100 31.61 30.54 -6.14
CA GLY A 100 30.56 31.01 -5.25
C GLY A 100 30.25 32.49 -5.43
N PHE A 101 29.18 32.94 -4.82
CA PHE A 101 28.83 34.36 -4.81
C PHE A 101 29.82 35.16 -3.97
N MET A 102 30.12 36.37 -4.43
CA MET A 102 31.07 37.25 -3.75
C MET A 102 30.51 37.75 -2.43
N VAL A 103 31.39 37.95 -1.47
CA VAL A 103 31.10 38.49 -0.15
C VAL A 103 31.80 39.79 0.01
N GLU A 104 31.15 40.80 0.60
CA GLU A 104 31.74 42.08 0.88
C GLU A 104 32.99 41.92 1.79
N GLY A 105 34.09 42.59 1.44
CA GLY A 105 35.34 42.42 2.16
C GLY A 105 36.21 41.21 1.78
N ALA A 106 35.71 40.32 0.88
CA ALA A 106 36.54 39.20 0.40
C ALA A 106 37.65 39.71 -0.55
N ALA A 107 38.90 39.49 -0.20
CA ALA A 107 40.01 39.87 -1.06
C ALA A 107 40.17 38.94 -2.27
N GLY A 108 40.71 39.47 -3.40
CA GLY A 108 41.07 38.70 -4.59
C GLY A 108 40.21 38.92 -5.83
N HIS A 109 39.17 39.77 -5.75
CA HIS A 109 38.36 40.22 -6.89
C HIS A 109 38.88 41.53 -7.50
N THR A 110 39.76 42.24 -6.82
CA THR A 110 40.35 43.49 -7.27
C THR A 110 41.84 43.32 -7.52
N GLU A 111 42.36 44.00 -8.53
CA GLU A 111 43.76 44.12 -8.90
C GLU A 111 44.11 45.59 -9.11
N ASN A 112 45.12 46.10 -8.42
CA ASN A 112 45.52 47.53 -8.47
C ASN A 112 44.41 48.54 -8.11
N GLY A 113 43.40 48.13 -7.33
CA GLY A 113 42.26 48.97 -6.91
C GLY A 113 41.07 48.99 -7.87
N GLU A 114 41.15 48.29 -9.00
CA GLU A 114 40.05 48.09 -9.95
C GLU A 114 39.58 46.65 -9.92
N GLU A 115 38.32 46.39 -10.32
CA GLU A 115 37.79 45.05 -10.41
C GLU A 115 38.52 44.25 -11.51
N ARG A 116 38.95 43.04 -11.16
CA ARG A 116 39.68 42.14 -12.07
C ARG A 116 38.79 41.69 -13.20
N LEU A 117 39.21 41.89 -14.45
CA LEU A 117 38.56 41.34 -15.63
C LEU A 117 39.08 39.94 -15.93
N VAL A 118 38.19 39.04 -16.36
CA VAL A 118 38.51 37.63 -16.64
C VAL A 118 37.84 37.16 -17.92
N LYS A 119 38.53 36.28 -18.65
CA LYS A 119 37.95 35.55 -19.77
C LYS A 119 37.19 34.36 -19.26
N THR A 120 36.02 34.09 -19.85
CA THR A 120 35.18 32.94 -19.54
C THR A 120 34.81 32.23 -20.82
N PRO A 121 34.48 30.93 -20.79
CA PRO A 121 34.02 30.20 -21.97
C PRO A 121 32.66 30.67 -22.53
N TRP A 122 32.00 31.56 -21.81
CA TRP A 122 30.63 31.97 -22.12
C TRP A 122 30.53 33.28 -22.89
N TYR A 123 31.64 34.05 -22.90
CA TYR A 123 31.71 35.34 -23.59
C TYR A 123 33.04 35.48 -24.33
N ASP A 124 32.99 36.08 -25.51
CA ASP A 124 34.17 36.36 -26.33
C ASP A 124 34.96 37.58 -25.82
N TYR A 125 34.46 38.27 -24.81
CA TYR A 125 35.08 39.46 -24.19
C TYR A 125 35.32 39.23 -22.68
N GLU A 126 36.19 40.01 -22.11
CA GLU A 126 36.48 39.95 -20.67
C GLU A 126 35.34 40.58 -19.87
N ILE A 127 34.92 39.92 -18.80
CA ILE A 127 33.87 40.39 -17.90
C ILE A 127 34.44 40.54 -16.48
N PRO A 128 33.77 41.35 -15.62
CA PRO A 128 34.14 41.47 -14.22
C PRO A 128 34.16 40.09 -13.50
N PHE A 129 35.16 39.90 -12.64
CA PHE A 129 35.32 38.64 -11.91
C PHE A 129 34.08 38.27 -11.11
N THR A 130 33.43 39.23 -10.47
CA THR A 130 32.19 39.04 -9.71
C THR A 130 31.09 38.46 -10.59
N GLN A 131 30.88 39.01 -11.77
CA GLN A 131 29.91 38.55 -12.74
C GLN A 131 30.24 37.13 -13.25
N ALA A 132 31.52 36.88 -13.52
CA ALA A 132 31.96 35.53 -13.94
C ALA A 132 31.71 34.48 -12.86
N ALA A 133 31.97 34.82 -11.60
CA ALA A 133 31.72 33.94 -10.45
C ALA A 133 30.21 33.62 -10.27
N GLU A 134 29.34 34.62 -10.42
CA GLU A 134 27.90 34.42 -10.39
C GLU A 134 27.40 33.50 -11.51
N ILE A 135 27.79 33.77 -12.76
CA ILE A 135 27.39 32.96 -13.92
C ILE A 135 27.87 31.52 -13.74
N GLY A 136 29.13 31.32 -13.33
CA GLY A 136 29.70 30.02 -13.09
C GLY A 136 28.93 29.27 -11.99
N THR A 137 28.59 29.93 -10.90
CA THR A 137 27.81 29.36 -9.80
C THR A 137 26.40 28.97 -10.26
N ARG A 138 25.71 29.85 -10.98
CA ARG A 138 24.37 29.56 -11.54
C ARG A 138 24.39 28.37 -12.50
N LYS A 139 25.42 28.24 -13.34
CA LYS A 139 25.56 27.08 -14.23
C LYS A 139 25.75 25.79 -13.47
N VAL A 140 26.54 25.78 -12.38
CA VAL A 140 26.65 24.62 -11.52
C VAL A 140 25.29 24.25 -10.95
N ILE A 141 24.56 25.21 -10.41
CA ILE A 141 23.26 25.02 -9.82
C ILE A 141 22.26 24.49 -10.85
N ARG A 142 22.17 25.13 -12.04
CA ARG A 142 21.11 24.83 -13.03
C ARG A 142 21.42 23.61 -13.90
N ASP A 143 22.63 23.59 -14.47
CA ASP A 143 22.93 22.72 -15.62
C ASP A 143 23.65 21.43 -15.22
N HIS A 144 24.46 21.48 -14.17
CA HIS A 144 25.45 20.42 -13.94
C HIS A 144 25.18 19.55 -12.71
N SER A 145 24.57 20.07 -11.66
CA SER A 145 24.37 19.29 -10.43
C SER A 145 23.06 18.50 -10.41
N THR A 146 23.10 17.30 -9.85
CA THR A 146 21.91 16.53 -9.46
C THR A 146 21.49 16.84 -8.04
N ILE A 147 22.46 17.09 -7.17
CA ILE A 147 22.32 17.39 -5.74
C ILE A 147 23.08 18.67 -5.43
N GLY A 148 22.51 19.54 -4.59
CA GLY A 148 23.16 20.73 -4.08
C GLY A 148 23.66 20.57 -2.64
N ILE A 149 24.88 21.01 -2.38
CA ILE A 149 25.39 21.22 -1.02
C ILE A 149 25.81 22.67 -0.90
N VAL A 150 25.05 23.46 -0.12
CA VAL A 150 25.37 24.87 0.17
C VAL A 150 26.29 24.91 1.37
N VAL A 151 27.53 25.29 1.17
CA VAL A 151 28.48 25.47 2.28
C VAL A 151 28.35 26.88 2.81
N ALA A 152 27.81 27.04 4.01
CA ALA A 152 27.70 28.27 4.77
C ALA A 152 28.80 28.33 5.86
N CYS A 153 29.02 29.50 6.45
CA CYS A 153 30.00 29.68 7.52
C CYS A 153 29.37 30.39 8.72
N ASP A 154 29.75 29.97 9.91
CA ASP A 154 29.33 30.61 11.17
C ASP A 154 30.24 31.79 11.60
N GLY A 155 31.26 32.10 10.81
CA GLY A 155 32.22 33.15 11.12
C GLY A 155 33.31 32.72 12.12
N SER A 156 33.39 31.45 12.49
CA SER A 156 34.38 30.95 13.46
C SER A 156 35.79 30.79 12.90
N PHE A 157 35.96 30.97 11.60
CA PHE A 157 37.24 30.89 10.94
C PHE A 157 37.37 31.95 9.83
N GLY A 158 38.60 32.34 9.50
CA GLY A 158 38.85 33.39 8.55
C GLY A 158 38.76 34.79 9.17
N GLU A 159 38.71 35.81 8.29
CA GLU A 159 38.71 37.23 8.69
C GLU A 159 37.30 37.87 8.61
N LEU A 160 36.32 37.16 8.02
CA LEU A 160 34.94 37.62 7.80
C LEU A 160 33.99 37.17 8.90
N SER A 161 33.09 38.05 9.29
CA SER A 161 32.05 37.76 10.28
C SER A 161 30.89 36.95 9.66
N ARG A 162 30.03 36.38 10.50
CA ARG A 162 28.83 35.67 10.03
C ARG A 162 27.89 36.57 9.19
N ASP A 163 27.82 37.85 9.54
CA ASP A 163 26.93 38.77 8.86
C ASP A 163 27.35 39.08 7.43
N ASP A 164 28.64 39.07 7.15
CA ASP A 164 29.19 39.31 5.83
C ASP A 164 28.79 38.26 4.80
N PHE A 165 28.50 37.04 5.25
CA PHE A 165 28.09 35.93 4.37
C PHE A 165 26.59 35.89 4.04
N LYS A 166 25.72 36.59 4.77
CA LYS A 166 24.26 36.41 4.71
C LYS A 166 23.69 36.68 3.33
N GLU A 167 24.05 37.80 2.71
CA GLU A 167 23.49 38.20 1.41
C GLU A 167 23.82 37.18 0.31
N ALA A 168 25.08 36.78 0.20
CA ALA A 168 25.54 35.79 -0.76
C ALA A 168 24.97 34.37 -0.48
N GLU A 169 24.72 34.05 0.78
CA GLU A 169 24.08 32.83 1.21
C GLU A 169 22.61 32.79 0.81
N GLU A 170 21.86 33.85 1.11
CA GLU A 170 20.45 34.00 0.73
C GLU A 170 20.27 33.94 -0.78
N GLN A 171 21.15 34.58 -1.55
CA GLN A 171 21.14 34.51 -3.01
C GLN A 171 21.36 33.07 -3.48
N THR A 172 22.34 32.34 -2.93
CA THR A 172 22.63 30.95 -3.29
C THR A 172 21.42 30.07 -3.03
N ILE A 173 20.81 30.21 -1.85
CA ILE A 173 19.66 29.41 -1.41
C ILE A 173 18.42 29.69 -2.26
N SER A 174 18.18 30.99 -2.57
CA SER A 174 17.05 31.40 -3.41
C SER A 174 17.13 30.80 -4.81
N GLU A 175 18.30 30.79 -5.42
CA GLU A 175 18.50 30.22 -6.76
C GLU A 175 18.28 28.69 -6.78
N LEU A 176 18.74 27.98 -5.74
CA LEU A 176 18.49 26.54 -5.62
C LEU A 176 17.01 26.20 -5.44
N LYS A 177 16.31 26.98 -4.62
CA LYS A 177 14.87 26.83 -4.41
C LYS A 177 14.05 27.07 -5.67
N GLU A 178 14.41 28.12 -6.45
CA GLU A 178 13.72 28.46 -7.70
C GLU A 178 13.76 27.29 -8.70
N ILE A 179 14.86 26.51 -8.68
CA ILE A 179 15.05 25.38 -9.59
C ILE A 179 14.39 24.11 -9.07
N GLY A 180 14.11 24.02 -7.75
CA GLY A 180 13.50 22.86 -7.11
C GLY A 180 14.42 21.64 -7.00
N LYS A 181 15.75 21.80 -7.09
CA LYS A 181 16.70 20.70 -6.87
C LYS A 181 16.87 20.40 -5.40
N PRO A 182 17.01 19.11 -5.01
CA PRO A 182 17.28 18.74 -3.63
C PRO A 182 18.63 19.29 -3.18
N PHE A 183 18.67 19.93 -2.02
CA PHE A 183 19.89 20.42 -1.44
C PHE A 183 19.81 20.49 0.09
N LEU A 184 20.95 20.55 0.72
CA LEU A 184 21.10 20.86 2.15
C LEU A 184 22.09 22.01 2.35
N ILE A 185 22.04 22.60 3.54
CA ILE A 185 23.02 23.59 3.98
C ILE A 185 23.99 22.93 4.95
N LEU A 186 25.29 22.97 4.59
CA LEU A 186 26.38 22.53 5.46
C LEU A 186 26.97 23.75 6.15
N LEU A 187 26.64 23.96 7.42
CA LEU A 187 27.17 25.04 8.23
C LEU A 187 28.57 24.67 8.74
N ASN A 188 29.59 25.18 8.05
CA ASN A 188 30.98 24.95 8.40
C ASN A 188 31.37 25.77 9.64
N SER A 189 31.83 25.11 10.68
CA SER A 189 32.20 25.68 11.97
C SER A 189 33.42 24.97 12.56
N THR A 190 34.28 25.73 13.24
CA THR A 190 35.36 25.13 14.05
C THR A 190 34.84 24.39 15.28
N ARG A 191 33.61 24.70 15.73
CA ARG A 191 32.96 24.12 16.91
C ARG A 191 31.53 23.64 16.61
N PRO A 192 31.33 22.63 15.75
CA PRO A 192 30.01 22.24 15.24
C PRO A 192 29.07 21.75 16.35
N TYR A 193 29.61 21.27 17.46
CA TYR A 193 28.81 20.74 18.58
C TYR A 193 28.48 21.79 19.65
N ALA A 194 28.98 23.04 19.52
CA ALA A 194 28.66 24.11 20.44
C ALA A 194 27.17 24.49 20.41
N ALA A 195 26.62 24.88 21.56
CA ALA A 195 25.21 25.24 21.65
C ALA A 195 24.84 26.41 20.73
N GLU A 196 25.74 27.38 20.55
CA GLU A 196 25.57 28.53 19.66
C GLU A 196 25.48 28.09 18.20
N THR A 197 26.35 27.19 17.75
CA THR A 197 26.35 26.67 16.37
C THR A 197 25.11 25.84 16.08
N LYS A 198 24.69 25.01 17.04
CA LYS A 198 23.44 24.26 16.92
C LYS A 198 22.20 25.15 16.88
N ALA A 199 22.16 26.20 17.70
CA ALA A 199 21.10 27.18 17.68
C ALA A 199 21.03 27.95 16.34
N LEU A 200 22.22 28.30 15.79
CA LEU A 200 22.31 28.92 14.47
C LEU A 200 21.82 27.99 13.38
N ALA A 201 22.23 26.72 13.38
CA ALA A 201 21.78 25.73 12.41
C ALA A 201 20.27 25.57 12.44
N LEU A 202 19.65 25.45 13.62
CA LEU A 202 18.21 25.35 13.78
C LEU A 202 17.49 26.61 13.32
N LYS A 203 18.05 27.79 13.60
CA LYS A 203 17.51 29.07 13.11
C LYS A 203 17.51 29.13 11.57
N MET A 204 18.60 28.70 10.93
CA MET A 204 18.72 28.65 9.48
C MET A 204 17.73 27.62 8.89
N GLU A 205 17.61 26.46 9.49
CA GLU A 205 16.67 25.42 9.08
C GLU A 205 15.21 25.93 9.09
N ASN A 206 14.81 26.60 10.18
CA ASN A 206 13.50 27.23 10.27
C ASN A 206 13.30 28.39 9.29
N GLN A 207 14.35 29.19 9.04
CA GLN A 207 14.28 30.34 8.11
C GLN A 207 14.19 29.89 6.65
N TYR A 208 14.99 28.90 6.27
CA TYR A 208 15.08 28.46 4.89
C TYR A 208 14.21 27.25 4.55
N GLY A 209 13.70 26.51 5.53
CA GLY A 209 12.86 25.32 5.33
C GLY A 209 13.59 24.18 4.62
N VAL A 210 14.91 24.10 4.79
CA VAL A 210 15.78 23.06 4.23
C VAL A 210 16.71 22.54 5.33
N PRO A 211 17.15 21.28 5.26
CA PRO A 211 18.02 20.71 6.29
C PRO A 211 19.33 21.48 6.43
N VAL A 212 19.74 21.73 7.67
CA VAL A 212 21.00 22.36 8.01
C VAL A 212 21.83 21.44 8.89
N ARG A 213 23.02 21.09 8.44
CA ARG A 213 23.99 20.26 9.20
C ARG A 213 25.22 21.08 9.59
N ALA A 214 25.46 21.18 10.88
CA ALA A 214 26.69 21.80 11.36
C ALA A 214 27.81 20.76 11.36
N ALA A 215 28.94 21.06 10.71
CA ALA A 215 30.11 20.20 10.68
C ALA A 215 31.40 21.02 10.58
N ASN A 216 32.52 20.41 10.94
CA ASN A 216 33.84 20.95 10.63
C ASN A 216 34.36 20.28 9.36
N CYS A 217 34.39 21.03 8.26
CA CYS A 217 34.80 20.49 6.96
C CYS A 217 36.22 19.90 6.94
N GLU A 218 37.12 20.37 7.81
CA GLU A 218 38.48 19.81 7.92
C GLU A 218 38.51 18.49 8.68
N GLN A 219 37.55 18.25 9.58
CA GLN A 219 37.50 17.10 10.49
C GLN A 219 36.40 16.08 10.15
N LEU A 220 35.77 16.21 8.98
CA LEU A 220 34.73 15.28 8.51
C LEU A 220 35.24 13.84 8.52
N LYS A 221 34.37 12.94 8.93
CA LYS A 221 34.54 11.48 8.85
C LYS A 221 33.67 10.90 7.74
N ARG A 222 33.88 9.65 7.41
CA ARG A 222 33.09 8.95 6.39
C ARG A 222 31.60 8.92 6.76
N GLU A 223 31.30 8.65 8.01
CA GLU A 223 29.93 8.58 8.52
C GLU A 223 29.20 9.92 8.40
N ASP A 224 29.91 11.05 8.59
CA ASP A 224 29.33 12.39 8.42
C ASP A 224 28.92 12.63 6.97
N ILE A 225 29.72 12.16 6.00
CA ILE A 225 29.42 12.29 4.57
C ILE A 225 28.22 11.41 4.19
N GLU A 226 28.16 10.20 4.72
CA GLU A 226 27.03 9.30 4.51
C GLU A 226 25.73 9.88 5.07
N GLU A 227 25.76 10.50 6.24
CA GLU A 227 24.62 11.22 6.82
C GLU A 227 24.18 12.41 5.98
N ILE A 228 25.15 13.20 5.48
CA ILE A 228 24.89 14.34 4.59
C ILE A 228 24.17 13.87 3.32
N LEU A 229 24.67 12.81 2.67
CA LEU A 229 24.04 12.27 1.46
C LEU A 229 22.64 11.72 1.76
N GLY A 230 22.48 10.95 2.84
CA GLY A 230 21.19 10.44 3.26
C GLY A 230 20.15 11.55 3.51
N THR A 231 20.60 12.67 4.12
CA THR A 231 19.73 13.82 4.37
C THR A 231 19.25 14.46 3.06
N VAL A 232 20.14 14.62 2.06
CA VAL A 232 19.75 15.19 0.76
C VAL A 232 18.76 14.30 0.02
N LEU A 233 18.90 12.98 0.11
CA LEU A 233 17.98 12.04 -0.54
C LEU A 233 16.55 12.14 0.00
N LEU A 234 16.39 12.45 1.27
CA LEU A 234 15.07 12.66 1.86
C LEU A 234 14.37 13.95 1.36
N GLU A 235 15.12 14.88 0.77
CA GLU A 235 14.55 16.07 0.12
C GLU A 235 14.01 15.81 -1.31
N PHE A 236 14.18 14.60 -1.83
CA PHE A 236 13.62 14.23 -3.14
C PHE A 236 12.10 14.18 -3.12
N PRO A 237 11.43 14.54 -4.23
CA PRO A 237 9.98 14.48 -4.30
C PRO A 237 9.47 13.05 -4.26
N VAL A 238 8.32 12.85 -3.63
CA VAL A 238 7.54 11.62 -3.76
C VAL A 238 6.88 11.62 -5.14
N THR A 239 7.09 10.57 -5.92
CA THR A 239 6.51 10.40 -7.25
C THR A 239 5.28 9.49 -7.21
N GLU A 240 5.28 8.50 -6.33
CA GLU A 240 4.24 7.49 -6.23
C GLU A 240 4.10 6.99 -4.79
N LEU A 241 2.85 6.84 -4.35
CA LEU A 241 2.50 6.18 -3.11
C LEU A 241 1.70 4.92 -3.43
N ASP A 242 2.27 3.76 -3.17
CA ASP A 242 1.62 2.47 -3.34
C ASP A 242 0.99 2.03 -2.01
N PHE A 243 -0.32 1.79 -2.00
CA PHE A 243 -1.02 1.34 -0.81
C PHE A 243 -1.28 -0.17 -0.89
N GLU A 244 -0.62 -0.92 -0.01
CA GLU A 244 -0.90 -2.35 0.17
C GLU A 244 -2.07 -2.52 1.14
N ILE A 245 -3.22 -2.89 0.60
CA ILE A 245 -4.43 -3.21 1.35
C ILE A 245 -4.61 -4.72 1.49
N PRO A 246 -5.27 -5.22 2.55
CA PRO A 246 -5.61 -6.63 2.66
C PRO A 246 -6.48 -7.09 1.49
N LYS A 247 -6.15 -8.22 0.86
CA LYS A 247 -6.84 -8.73 -0.34
C LYS A 247 -8.36 -8.88 -0.19
N TRP A 248 -8.82 -9.19 1.01
CA TRP A 248 -10.25 -9.34 1.26
C TRP A 248 -11.03 -8.02 1.13
N VAL A 249 -10.35 -6.86 1.24
CA VAL A 249 -10.97 -5.54 1.01
C VAL A 249 -11.36 -5.35 -0.46
N GLU A 250 -10.68 -6.02 -1.39
CA GLU A 250 -11.00 -5.95 -2.81
C GLU A 250 -12.41 -6.48 -3.15
N ILE A 251 -12.91 -7.45 -2.35
CA ILE A 251 -14.24 -8.04 -2.53
C ILE A 251 -15.37 -7.07 -2.13
N LEU A 252 -15.06 -6.06 -1.30
CA LEU A 252 -16.04 -5.11 -0.82
C LEU A 252 -16.57 -4.22 -1.96
N PRO A 253 -17.85 -3.83 -1.91
CA PRO A 253 -18.40 -2.83 -2.81
C PRO A 253 -17.62 -1.50 -2.71
N ASP A 254 -17.62 -0.72 -3.79
CA ASP A 254 -16.86 0.54 -3.84
C ASP A 254 -17.38 1.60 -2.87
N ASP A 255 -18.65 1.52 -2.50
CA ASP A 255 -19.34 2.39 -1.54
C ASP A 255 -19.20 1.90 -0.07
N HIS A 256 -18.54 0.79 0.16
CA HIS A 256 -18.35 0.26 1.52
C HIS A 256 -17.54 1.25 2.37
N ALA A 257 -18.01 1.53 3.59
CA ALA A 257 -17.43 2.55 4.49
C ALA A 257 -15.93 2.37 4.75
N LEU A 258 -15.48 1.13 4.97
CA LEU A 258 -14.06 0.80 5.17
C LEU A 258 -13.21 1.18 3.94
N LYS A 259 -13.67 0.84 2.72
CA LYS A 259 -12.96 1.14 1.47
C LYS A 259 -12.90 2.64 1.22
N ALA A 260 -14.00 3.35 1.46
CA ALA A 260 -14.07 4.81 1.38
C ALA A 260 -13.15 5.49 2.39
N GLY A 261 -13.08 4.97 3.64
CA GLY A 261 -12.18 5.45 4.69
C GLY A 261 -10.71 5.32 4.28
N MET A 262 -10.30 4.16 3.74
CA MET A 262 -8.94 3.93 3.24
C MET A 262 -8.57 4.91 2.12
N ILE A 263 -9.47 5.14 1.16
CA ILE A 263 -9.25 6.08 0.06
C ILE A 263 -9.08 7.51 0.59
N MET A 264 -9.86 7.88 1.59
CA MET A 264 -9.77 9.22 2.20
C MET A 264 -8.42 9.42 2.92
N GLU A 265 -7.96 8.44 3.69
CA GLU A 265 -6.66 8.49 4.36
C GLU A 265 -5.49 8.50 3.36
N ALA A 266 -5.57 7.70 2.29
CA ALA A 266 -4.62 7.74 1.19
C ALA A 266 -4.57 9.13 0.52
N GLY A 267 -5.72 9.75 0.30
CA GLY A 267 -5.83 11.09 -0.26
C GLY A 267 -5.24 12.19 0.64
N LYS A 268 -5.30 12.04 1.97
CA LYS A 268 -4.63 12.94 2.92
C LYS A 268 -3.12 12.82 2.84
N LEU A 269 -2.60 11.58 2.89
CA LEU A 269 -1.16 11.33 2.77
C LEU A 269 -0.58 11.87 1.47
N LEU A 270 -1.28 11.69 0.34
CA LEU A 270 -0.88 12.23 -0.96
C LEU A 270 -0.76 13.76 -0.95
N LYS A 271 -1.60 14.46 -0.22
CA LYS A 271 -1.58 15.93 -0.13
C LYS A 271 -0.46 16.44 0.78
N THR A 272 -0.09 15.69 1.81
CA THR A 272 0.90 16.09 2.80
C THR A 272 2.32 15.62 2.46
N SER A 273 2.47 14.54 1.70
CA SER A 273 3.75 13.92 1.37
C SER A 273 4.28 14.45 0.04
N VAL A 274 4.89 15.64 0.07
CA VAL A 274 5.50 16.25 -1.13
C VAL A 274 6.92 15.72 -1.33
N GLN A 275 7.66 15.56 -0.24
CA GLN A 275 9.02 15.06 -0.22
C GLN A 275 9.10 13.76 0.59
N MET A 276 10.14 12.97 0.37
CA MET A 276 10.34 11.70 1.08
C MET A 276 10.37 11.83 2.60
N LYS A 277 10.90 12.95 3.11
CA LYS A 277 10.91 13.26 4.55
C LYS A 277 9.53 13.50 5.15
N ASP A 278 8.56 13.90 4.32
CA ASP A 278 7.20 14.22 4.77
C ASP A 278 6.38 12.95 4.97
N VAL A 279 6.83 11.81 4.46
CA VAL A 279 6.15 10.53 4.63
C VAL A 279 6.41 10.01 6.04
N PRO A 280 5.39 9.93 6.90
CA PRO A 280 5.55 9.41 8.24
C PRO A 280 5.85 7.92 8.20
N LYS A 281 6.77 7.45 9.05
CA LYS A 281 7.04 6.00 9.18
C LYS A 281 5.81 5.24 9.63
N GLU A 282 5.04 5.83 10.53
CA GLU A 282 3.75 5.34 11.00
C GLU A 282 2.79 6.51 11.07
N ALA A 283 1.59 6.33 10.57
CA ALA A 283 0.48 7.28 10.72
C ALA A 283 -0.73 6.57 11.33
N ALA A 284 -1.35 7.21 12.30
CA ALA A 284 -2.65 6.79 12.80
C ALA A 284 -3.74 7.47 11.96
N PRO A 285 -4.75 6.75 11.47
CA PRO A 285 -5.86 7.35 10.76
C PRO A 285 -6.68 8.24 11.70
N GLU A 286 -7.12 9.38 11.19
CA GLU A 286 -7.90 10.33 11.98
C GLU A 286 -9.41 10.01 11.98
N THR A 287 -9.90 9.31 10.96
CA THR A 287 -11.32 9.25 10.62
C THR A 287 -11.92 7.84 10.62
N ASP A 288 -11.14 6.78 10.56
CA ASP A 288 -11.67 5.42 10.47
C ASP A 288 -11.16 4.55 11.62
N GLN A 289 -12.08 4.08 12.47
CA GLN A 289 -11.75 3.18 13.58
C GLN A 289 -11.34 1.78 13.10
N ALA A 290 -11.71 1.40 11.88
CA ALA A 290 -11.38 0.09 11.31
C ALA A 290 -9.95 0.03 10.76
N VAL A 291 -9.39 1.15 10.30
CA VAL A 291 -7.98 1.24 9.92
C VAL A 291 -7.14 1.51 11.17
N LYS A 292 -6.30 0.56 11.54
CA LYS A 292 -5.49 0.64 12.76
C LYS A 292 -4.26 1.52 12.60
N LYS A 293 -3.53 1.34 11.50
CA LYS A 293 -2.28 2.05 11.20
C LYS A 293 -1.98 2.02 9.70
N LEU A 294 -1.26 3.05 9.27
CA LEU A 294 -0.57 3.13 7.99
C LEU A 294 0.93 3.09 8.28
N ILE A 295 1.64 2.14 7.70
CA ILE A 295 3.07 1.94 7.91
C ILE A 295 3.80 2.08 6.57
N ALA A 296 4.76 3.00 6.51
CA ALA A 296 5.68 3.06 5.39
C ALA A 296 6.69 1.92 5.51
N ASP A 297 6.48 0.85 4.75
CA ASP A 297 7.31 -0.36 4.78
C ASP A 297 8.57 -0.20 3.97
N GLU A 298 8.45 0.34 2.76
CA GLU A 298 9.55 0.47 1.82
C GLU A 298 9.56 1.89 1.23
N LEU A 299 10.72 2.52 1.31
CA LEU A 299 11.02 3.78 0.65
C LEU A 299 12.02 3.51 -0.47
N ASP A 300 11.55 3.43 -1.71
CA ASP A 300 12.41 3.34 -2.87
C ASP A 300 12.84 4.75 -3.30
N LEU A 301 13.96 5.19 -2.74
CA LEU A 301 14.54 6.49 -3.05
C LEU A 301 14.98 6.59 -4.52
N ALA A 302 15.17 5.47 -5.21
CA ALA A 302 15.58 5.45 -6.62
C ALA A 302 14.46 5.92 -7.56
N SER A 303 13.25 5.44 -7.35
CA SER A 303 12.08 5.78 -8.18
C SER A 303 11.23 6.92 -7.60
N GLY A 304 11.42 7.26 -6.33
CA GLY A 304 10.54 8.18 -5.62
C GLY A 304 9.24 7.53 -5.12
N ARG A 305 9.21 6.21 -5.09
CA ARG A 305 8.06 5.40 -4.69
C ARG A 305 8.11 5.06 -3.21
N VAL A 306 6.98 5.10 -2.55
CA VAL A 306 6.83 4.67 -1.17
C VAL A 306 5.70 3.66 -1.08
N THR A 307 5.99 2.50 -0.51
CA THR A 307 4.98 1.47 -0.23
C THR A 307 4.45 1.64 1.17
N ILE A 308 3.14 1.83 1.29
CA ILE A 308 2.42 2.05 2.54
C ILE A 308 1.50 0.86 2.79
N ARG A 309 1.77 0.11 3.84
CA ARG A 309 0.91 -0.98 4.27
C ARG A 309 -0.21 -0.47 5.17
N VAL A 310 -1.43 -0.82 4.80
CA VAL A 310 -2.63 -0.49 5.56
C VAL A 310 -2.95 -1.64 6.50
N LEU A 311 -2.86 -1.40 7.81
CA LEU A 311 -3.25 -2.36 8.84
C LEU A 311 -4.69 -2.10 9.27
N VAL A 312 -5.53 -3.10 9.09
CA VAL A 312 -6.93 -3.09 9.51
C VAL A 312 -7.07 -3.76 10.87
N ASP A 313 -8.04 -3.33 11.67
CA ASP A 313 -8.36 -3.99 12.92
C ASP A 313 -8.95 -5.38 12.65
N GLU A 314 -8.54 -6.35 13.44
CA GLU A 314 -8.99 -7.74 13.31
C GLU A 314 -10.49 -7.86 13.56
N ALA A 315 -11.05 -7.05 14.47
CA ALA A 315 -12.48 -7.02 14.73
C ALA A 315 -13.27 -6.60 13.48
N ALA A 316 -12.78 -5.59 12.74
CA ALA A 316 -13.41 -5.13 11.51
C ALA A 316 -13.41 -6.22 10.41
N TYR A 317 -12.36 -7.05 10.36
CA TYR A 317 -12.32 -8.20 9.45
C TYR A 317 -13.46 -9.21 9.73
N PHE A 318 -13.66 -9.58 11.00
CA PHE A 318 -14.72 -10.52 11.35
C PHE A 318 -16.13 -9.91 11.24
N GLU A 319 -16.27 -8.61 11.48
CA GLU A 319 -17.52 -7.88 11.24
C GLU A 319 -17.93 -7.94 9.77
N VAL A 320 -17.00 -7.59 8.87
CA VAL A 320 -17.20 -7.67 7.42
C VAL A 320 -17.52 -9.10 6.96
N LEU A 321 -16.82 -10.10 7.50
CA LEU A 321 -17.14 -11.51 7.22
C LEU A 321 -18.56 -11.89 7.64
N SER A 322 -19.01 -11.41 8.80
CA SER A 322 -20.37 -11.65 9.28
C SER A 322 -21.40 -11.01 8.36
N ASP A 323 -21.16 -9.77 7.93
CA ASP A 323 -22.09 -9.04 7.05
C ASP A 323 -22.21 -9.70 5.67
N ILE A 324 -21.09 -10.09 5.05
CA ILE A 324 -21.10 -10.72 3.72
C ILE A 324 -21.69 -12.13 3.77
N SER A 325 -21.36 -12.91 4.81
CA SER A 325 -21.81 -14.30 4.92
C SER A 325 -23.23 -14.44 5.46
N GLY A 326 -23.76 -13.41 6.14
CA GLY A 326 -24.98 -13.48 6.91
C GLY A 326 -24.89 -14.41 8.13
N LEU A 327 -23.67 -14.81 8.53
CA LEU A 327 -23.41 -15.73 9.64
C LEU A 327 -22.58 -15.03 10.71
N PRO A 328 -22.80 -15.29 12.00
CA PRO A 328 -22.08 -14.62 13.08
C PRO A 328 -20.65 -15.15 13.20
N VAL A 329 -19.70 -14.50 12.55
CA VAL A 329 -18.26 -14.80 12.62
C VAL A 329 -17.60 -13.81 13.56
N ARG A 330 -17.06 -14.25 14.70
CA ARG A 330 -16.47 -13.36 15.72
C ARG A 330 -14.96 -13.50 15.87
N ASP A 331 -14.42 -14.64 15.47
CA ASP A 331 -13.04 -15.03 15.62
C ASP A 331 -12.69 -16.19 14.66
N GLU A 332 -11.43 -16.53 14.58
CA GLU A 332 -10.97 -17.66 13.75
C GLU A 332 -11.66 -18.98 14.11
N TYR A 333 -11.91 -19.23 15.40
CA TYR A 333 -12.57 -20.46 15.83
C TYR A 333 -13.99 -20.58 15.25
N SER A 334 -14.78 -19.52 15.35
CA SER A 334 -16.14 -19.46 14.78
C SER A 334 -16.11 -19.60 13.26
N LEU A 335 -15.14 -18.99 12.58
CA LEU A 335 -14.94 -19.11 11.14
C LEU A 335 -14.66 -20.58 10.74
N PHE A 336 -13.69 -21.24 11.39
CA PHE A 336 -13.38 -22.64 11.11
C PHE A 336 -14.56 -23.57 11.38
N LYS A 337 -15.30 -23.32 12.47
CA LYS A 337 -16.51 -24.08 12.79
C LYS A 337 -17.57 -23.93 11.69
N ILE A 338 -17.86 -22.70 11.27
CA ILE A 338 -18.82 -22.42 10.20
C ILE A 338 -18.38 -23.06 8.88
N LEU A 339 -17.10 -22.96 8.53
CA LEU A 339 -16.57 -23.58 7.32
C LEU A 339 -16.72 -25.11 7.33
N LYS A 340 -16.45 -25.76 8.50
CA LYS A 340 -16.62 -27.19 8.64
C LYS A 340 -18.09 -27.61 8.50
N GLU A 341 -18.98 -26.93 9.23
CA GLU A 341 -20.44 -27.21 9.16
C GLU A 341 -20.97 -26.94 7.73
N SER A 342 -20.51 -25.86 7.06
CA SER A 342 -20.90 -25.58 5.69
C SER A 342 -20.38 -26.61 4.69
N ALA A 343 -19.19 -27.18 4.92
CA ALA A 343 -18.64 -28.23 4.08
C ALA A 343 -19.48 -29.54 4.21
N GLU A 344 -19.83 -29.91 5.44
CA GLU A 344 -20.70 -31.07 5.72
C GLU A 344 -22.08 -30.86 5.09
N MET A 345 -22.70 -29.70 5.30
CA MET A 345 -23.98 -29.34 4.68
C MET A 345 -23.93 -29.33 3.16
N LYS A 346 -22.85 -28.85 2.57
CA LYS A 346 -22.64 -28.81 1.13
C LYS A 346 -22.60 -30.23 0.55
N GLU A 347 -21.87 -31.15 1.20
CA GLU A 347 -21.77 -32.53 0.76
C GLU A 347 -23.16 -33.19 0.76
N GLU A 348 -23.95 -33.06 1.84
CA GLU A 348 -25.30 -33.57 1.91
C GLU A 348 -26.26 -32.92 0.90
N TYR A 349 -26.12 -31.57 0.71
CA TYR A 349 -26.93 -30.87 -0.27
C TYR A 349 -26.64 -31.31 -1.73
N GLU A 350 -25.38 -31.51 -2.09
CA GLU A 350 -25.02 -31.98 -3.44
C GLU A 350 -25.63 -33.35 -3.76
N LYS A 351 -25.77 -34.27 -2.77
CA LYS A 351 -26.44 -35.56 -2.94
C LYS A 351 -27.91 -35.38 -3.36
N VAL A 352 -28.62 -34.41 -2.78
CA VAL A 352 -30.06 -34.22 -2.99
C VAL A 352 -30.40 -33.13 -4.02
N ARG A 353 -29.44 -32.31 -4.42
CA ARG A 353 -29.63 -31.12 -5.26
C ARG A 353 -30.42 -31.40 -6.54
N ASN A 354 -30.00 -32.43 -7.30
CA ASN A 354 -30.64 -32.79 -8.57
C ASN A 354 -32.09 -33.24 -8.35
N ALA A 355 -32.34 -34.06 -7.32
CA ALA A 355 -33.68 -34.48 -6.99
C ALA A 355 -34.57 -33.29 -6.55
N LEU A 356 -34.04 -32.31 -5.82
CA LEU A 356 -34.78 -31.11 -5.45
C LEU A 356 -35.14 -30.26 -6.67
N VAL A 357 -34.24 -30.12 -7.64
CA VAL A 357 -34.53 -29.40 -8.91
C VAL A 357 -35.63 -30.12 -9.67
N GLU A 358 -35.57 -31.47 -9.80
CA GLU A 358 -36.57 -32.27 -10.49
C GLU A 358 -37.95 -32.19 -9.80
N VAL A 359 -37.99 -32.28 -8.48
CA VAL A 359 -39.23 -32.13 -7.69
C VAL A 359 -39.87 -30.77 -7.95
N ARG A 360 -39.09 -29.68 -7.99
CA ARG A 360 -39.64 -28.36 -8.25
C ARG A 360 -40.23 -28.23 -9.64
N GLN A 361 -39.63 -28.86 -10.64
CA GLN A 361 -40.03 -28.75 -12.05
C GLN A 361 -41.15 -29.76 -12.43
N LYS A 362 -40.97 -31.03 -12.01
CA LYS A 362 -41.80 -32.15 -12.46
C LYS A 362 -42.71 -32.67 -11.36
N GLY A 363 -42.56 -32.24 -10.12
CA GLY A 363 -43.32 -32.75 -8.96
C GLY A 363 -42.74 -34.04 -8.35
N TYR A 364 -41.67 -34.58 -8.92
CA TYR A 364 -41.05 -35.84 -8.46
C TYR A 364 -39.54 -35.80 -8.73
N GLY A 365 -38.73 -36.25 -7.76
CA GLY A 365 -37.28 -36.35 -7.85
C GLY A 365 -36.76 -37.56 -7.09
N ILE A 366 -35.68 -38.18 -7.58
CA ILE A 366 -35.06 -39.35 -6.98
C ILE A 366 -33.60 -39.05 -6.65
N VAL A 367 -33.20 -39.33 -5.41
CA VAL A 367 -31.79 -39.39 -5.02
C VAL A 367 -31.33 -40.82 -5.23
N LEU A 368 -30.35 -40.99 -6.11
CA LEU A 368 -29.76 -42.30 -6.35
C LEU A 368 -28.79 -42.66 -5.21
N PRO A 369 -28.73 -43.97 -4.84
CA PRO A 369 -27.81 -44.41 -3.77
C PRO A 369 -26.36 -44.25 -4.16
N ASP A 370 -25.53 -43.96 -3.16
CA ASP A 370 -24.07 -43.97 -3.33
C ASP A 370 -23.58 -45.43 -3.52
N LYS A 371 -22.44 -45.60 -4.16
CA LYS A 371 -21.83 -46.90 -4.40
C LYS A 371 -21.60 -47.69 -3.09
N THR A 372 -21.36 -46.98 -2.00
CA THR A 372 -21.19 -47.59 -0.65
C THR A 372 -22.47 -48.10 -0.03
N GLU A 373 -23.62 -47.65 -0.52
CA GLU A 373 -24.96 -48.07 -0.03
C GLU A 373 -25.50 -49.25 -0.83
N ILE A 374 -24.83 -49.64 -1.92
CA ILE A 374 -25.25 -50.76 -2.78
C ILE A 374 -24.69 -52.06 -2.22
N SER A 375 -25.58 -52.96 -1.80
CA SER A 375 -25.25 -54.34 -1.47
C SER A 375 -25.36 -55.25 -2.68
N LEU A 376 -24.36 -56.09 -2.88
CA LEU A 376 -24.35 -57.09 -3.95
C LEU A 376 -24.44 -58.48 -3.32
N ASP A 377 -25.38 -59.29 -3.82
CA ASP A 377 -25.44 -60.70 -3.48
C ASP A 377 -24.40 -61.51 -4.27
N GLU A 378 -24.12 -62.72 -3.85
CA GLU A 378 -23.21 -63.62 -4.56
C GLU A 378 -23.74 -63.88 -5.98
N PRO A 379 -22.89 -63.82 -7.01
CA PRO A 379 -23.29 -64.08 -8.40
C PRO A 379 -23.77 -65.51 -8.59
N GLU A 380 -24.95 -65.67 -9.17
CA GLU A 380 -25.56 -66.98 -9.46
C GLU A 380 -25.36 -67.37 -10.93
N LEU A 381 -25.04 -68.64 -11.19
CA LEU A 381 -25.01 -69.18 -12.54
C LEU A 381 -26.42 -69.43 -13.06
N ILE A 382 -26.79 -68.81 -14.17
CA ILE A 382 -28.10 -69.03 -14.79
C ILE A 382 -27.93 -69.73 -16.18
N ARG A 383 -28.90 -70.54 -16.56
CA ARG A 383 -28.91 -71.23 -17.84
C ARG A 383 -30.08 -70.71 -18.69
N HIS A 384 -29.75 -70.25 -19.89
CA HIS A 384 -30.71 -69.80 -20.92
C HIS A 384 -30.59 -70.67 -22.16
N GLY A 385 -31.44 -71.71 -22.23
CA GLY A 385 -31.34 -72.66 -23.34
C GLY A 385 -30.01 -73.41 -23.32
N SER A 386 -29.20 -73.25 -24.39
CA SER A 386 -27.85 -73.84 -24.52
C SER A 386 -26.73 -72.94 -24.01
N LYS A 387 -27.03 -71.73 -23.53
CA LYS A 387 -26.04 -70.74 -23.05
C LYS A 387 -26.12 -70.57 -21.54
N TYR A 388 -24.96 -70.24 -20.95
CA TYR A 388 -24.85 -69.93 -19.54
C TYR A 388 -24.61 -68.42 -19.36
N GLY A 389 -25.19 -67.84 -18.34
CA GLY A 389 -25.00 -66.43 -17.94
C GLY A 389 -24.75 -66.33 -16.41
N VAL A 390 -24.38 -65.14 -15.97
CA VAL A 390 -24.23 -64.81 -14.56
C VAL A 390 -25.33 -63.81 -14.18
N LYS A 391 -26.08 -64.10 -13.15
CA LYS A 391 -27.07 -63.22 -12.54
C LYS A 391 -26.40 -62.52 -11.38
N ILE A 392 -26.43 -61.20 -11.37
CA ILE A 392 -26.00 -60.38 -10.27
C ILE A 392 -27.26 -59.70 -9.72
N HIS A 393 -27.45 -59.83 -8.42
CA HIS A 393 -28.53 -59.14 -7.70
C HIS A 393 -27.93 -58.06 -6.83
N ALA A 394 -28.44 -56.84 -6.94
CA ALA A 394 -28.02 -55.68 -6.17
C ALA A 394 -29.24 -55.05 -5.47
N GLN A 395 -29.04 -54.58 -4.27
CA GLN A 395 -30.05 -53.86 -3.48
C GLN A 395 -29.43 -52.55 -2.99
N ALA A 396 -30.20 -51.46 -3.04
CA ALA A 396 -29.77 -50.16 -2.56
C ALA A 396 -31.00 -49.33 -2.12
N PRO A 397 -30.87 -48.49 -1.10
CA PRO A 397 -31.92 -47.54 -0.75
C PRO A 397 -31.98 -46.42 -1.78
N SER A 398 -33.17 -45.85 -2.02
CA SER A 398 -33.36 -44.63 -2.77
C SER A 398 -34.22 -43.65 -1.98
N ILE A 399 -33.90 -42.34 -2.09
CA ILE A 399 -34.78 -41.33 -1.49
C ILE A 399 -35.65 -40.72 -2.58
N ASN A 400 -36.97 -40.76 -2.34
CA ASN A 400 -37.95 -40.25 -3.29
C ASN A 400 -38.59 -38.98 -2.74
N LEU A 401 -38.49 -37.89 -3.45
CA LEU A 401 -39.06 -36.58 -3.14
C LEU A 401 -40.32 -36.36 -3.99
N ILE A 402 -41.45 -36.06 -3.33
CA ILE A 402 -42.73 -35.86 -4.00
C ILE A 402 -43.30 -34.50 -3.59
N LYS A 403 -43.68 -33.67 -4.57
CA LYS A 403 -44.37 -32.41 -4.35
C LYS A 403 -45.87 -32.66 -4.27
N ALA A 404 -46.44 -32.57 -3.07
CA ALA A 404 -47.88 -32.67 -2.85
C ALA A 404 -48.49 -31.27 -2.60
N ARG A 405 -49.74 -31.07 -2.97
CA ARG A 405 -50.49 -29.87 -2.65
C ARG A 405 -51.26 -30.10 -1.35
N ILE A 406 -51.02 -29.21 -0.39
CA ILE A 406 -51.75 -29.22 0.88
C ILE A 406 -52.82 -28.14 0.82
N GLU A 407 -54.07 -28.52 1.13
CA GLU A 407 -55.20 -27.60 1.23
C GLU A 407 -55.68 -27.60 2.69
N THR A 408 -55.80 -26.45 3.30
CA THR A 408 -56.35 -26.27 4.63
C THR A 408 -57.50 -25.28 4.59
N GLU A 409 -58.52 -25.53 5.35
CA GLU A 409 -59.68 -24.68 5.52
C GLU A 409 -59.76 -24.28 6.99
N ILE A 410 -59.72 -22.98 7.24
CA ILE A 410 -59.74 -22.45 8.59
C ILE A 410 -60.98 -21.57 8.71
N ALA A 411 -61.87 -21.96 9.60
CA ALA A 411 -63.12 -21.26 9.84
C ALA A 411 -63.18 -20.76 11.30
N PRO A 412 -62.61 -19.62 11.62
CA PRO A 412 -62.73 -19.03 12.94
C PRO A 412 -64.18 -18.66 13.24
N ILE A 413 -64.72 -19.18 14.33
CA ILE A 413 -66.10 -18.94 14.71
C ILE A 413 -66.22 -17.60 15.44
N VAL A 414 -67.03 -16.70 14.92
CA VAL A 414 -67.39 -15.38 15.48
C VAL A 414 -68.86 -15.40 15.88
N GLY A 415 -69.25 -14.57 16.84
CA GLY A 415 -70.57 -14.67 17.51
C GLY A 415 -71.81 -14.52 16.64
N ASN A 416 -71.94 -13.53 15.78
CA ASN A 416 -73.09 -13.27 14.91
C ASN A 416 -72.70 -12.90 13.48
N GLU A 417 -73.72 -12.86 12.60
CA GLU A 417 -73.53 -12.57 11.16
C GLU A 417 -72.82 -11.22 10.94
N GLN A 418 -73.17 -10.20 11.71
CA GLN A 418 -72.57 -8.87 11.53
C GLN A 418 -71.09 -8.90 11.93
N GLN A 419 -70.71 -9.52 13.04
CA GLN A 419 -69.34 -9.70 13.47
C GLN A 419 -68.48 -10.48 12.44
N ALA A 420 -69.12 -11.47 11.78
CA ALA A 420 -68.44 -12.22 10.71
C ALA A 420 -68.19 -11.32 9.46
N LYS A 421 -69.16 -10.47 9.10
CA LYS A 421 -69.00 -9.50 8.02
C LYS A 421 -67.92 -8.46 8.34
N ASP A 422 -67.89 -7.97 9.60
CA ASP A 422 -66.90 -7.00 10.03
C ASP A 422 -65.47 -7.62 10.04
N LEU A 423 -65.34 -8.88 10.42
CA LEU A 423 -64.07 -9.63 10.36
C LEU A 423 -63.61 -9.82 8.90
N ILE A 424 -64.51 -10.15 7.98
CA ILE A 424 -64.20 -10.26 6.54
C ILE A 424 -63.72 -8.92 6.01
N ALA A 425 -64.44 -7.82 6.36
CA ALA A 425 -64.02 -6.48 5.98
C ALA A 425 -62.63 -6.13 6.51
N TYR A 426 -62.39 -6.41 7.77
CA TYR A 426 -61.08 -6.18 8.42
C TYR A 426 -59.91 -6.94 7.75
N ILE A 427 -60.14 -8.22 7.38
CA ILE A 427 -59.12 -9.00 6.64
C ILE A 427 -58.87 -8.42 5.25
N LYS A 428 -59.96 -7.96 4.54
CA LYS A 428 -59.84 -7.34 3.23
C LYS A 428 -59.15 -5.95 3.29
N ASP A 429 -59.42 -5.20 4.34
CA ASP A 429 -58.76 -3.91 4.55
C ASP A 429 -57.26 -4.08 4.80
N GLY A 430 -56.83 -5.20 5.36
CA GLY A 430 -55.44 -5.59 5.50
C GLY A 430 -54.70 -5.75 4.17
N GLU A 431 -55.40 -6.03 3.04
CA GLU A 431 -54.79 -6.02 1.69
C GLU A 431 -54.27 -4.66 1.25
N ALA A 432 -54.85 -3.58 1.81
CA ALA A 432 -54.48 -2.20 1.48
C ALA A 432 -53.34 -1.61 2.35
N THR A 433 -52.86 -2.34 3.36
CA THR A 433 -51.79 -1.91 4.22
C THR A 433 -50.41 -2.37 3.71
N GLU A 434 -49.33 -1.66 4.07
CA GLU A 434 -47.95 -2.05 3.74
C GLU A 434 -47.57 -3.43 4.31
N GLU A 435 -48.18 -3.85 5.41
CA GLU A 435 -47.95 -5.11 6.10
C GLU A 435 -48.68 -6.29 5.44
N GLY A 436 -49.73 -6.04 4.63
CA GLY A 436 -50.47 -7.04 3.88
C GLY A 436 -51.42 -7.92 4.74
N VAL A 437 -52.18 -8.79 4.07
CA VAL A 437 -53.16 -9.71 4.73
C VAL A 437 -52.54 -10.64 5.74
N TRP A 438 -51.27 -11.03 5.48
CA TRP A 438 -50.60 -12.06 6.32
C TRP A 438 -50.33 -11.60 7.74
N ASP A 439 -50.02 -10.34 7.94
CA ASP A 439 -49.76 -9.77 9.27
C ASP A 439 -51.02 -9.32 10.02
N THR A 440 -52.18 -9.37 9.36
CA THR A 440 -53.44 -9.00 9.96
C THR A 440 -53.73 -9.89 11.17
N ASN A 441 -53.92 -9.26 12.34
CA ASN A 441 -54.15 -10.00 13.59
C ASN A 441 -55.61 -10.40 13.76
N ILE A 442 -55.87 -11.71 13.93
CA ILE A 442 -57.19 -12.29 14.17
C ILE A 442 -57.13 -13.07 15.49
N PHE A 443 -57.83 -12.59 16.51
CA PHE A 443 -57.89 -13.23 17.85
C PHE A 443 -56.51 -13.46 18.51
N GLY A 444 -55.58 -12.53 18.30
CA GLY A 444 -54.26 -12.60 18.93
C GLY A 444 -53.20 -13.38 18.15
N LYS A 445 -53.53 -13.88 16.95
CA LYS A 445 -52.58 -14.50 16.02
C LYS A 445 -52.66 -13.80 14.64
N SER A 446 -51.55 -13.71 13.94
CA SER A 446 -51.59 -13.26 12.55
C SER A 446 -52.27 -14.28 11.62
N VAL A 447 -52.80 -13.85 10.49
CA VAL A 447 -53.34 -14.76 9.48
C VAL A 447 -52.30 -15.80 9.07
N GLU A 448 -51.04 -15.39 8.91
CA GLU A 448 -49.90 -16.27 8.65
C GLU A 448 -49.82 -17.40 9.68
N GLN A 449 -49.76 -17.08 10.96
CA GLN A 449 -49.71 -18.07 12.06
C GLN A 449 -50.89 -19.03 12.07
N ILE A 450 -52.11 -18.51 11.78
CA ILE A 450 -53.32 -19.34 11.76
C ILE A 450 -53.26 -20.32 10.56
N VAL A 451 -52.81 -19.88 9.41
CA VAL A 451 -52.65 -20.72 8.21
C VAL A 451 -51.55 -21.75 8.40
N GLU A 452 -50.40 -21.36 8.98
CA GLU A 452 -49.32 -22.30 9.33
C GLU A 452 -49.79 -23.36 10.30
N ASP A 453 -50.48 -23.00 11.40
CA ASP A 453 -51.03 -23.94 12.36
C ASP A 453 -52.01 -24.92 11.67
N GLY A 454 -52.85 -24.44 10.78
CA GLY A 454 -53.80 -25.26 10.02
C GLY A 454 -53.11 -26.25 9.08
N MET A 455 -52.07 -25.81 8.37
CA MET A 455 -51.26 -26.68 7.50
C MET A 455 -50.49 -27.73 8.33
N GLN A 456 -49.87 -27.31 9.44
CA GLN A 456 -49.16 -28.19 10.35
C GLN A 456 -50.08 -29.29 10.91
N ALA A 457 -51.31 -28.92 11.31
CA ALA A 457 -52.30 -29.86 11.77
C ALA A 457 -52.69 -30.91 10.70
N LYS A 458 -52.79 -30.48 9.42
CA LYS A 458 -53.04 -31.41 8.31
C LYS A 458 -51.88 -32.38 8.07
N ILE A 459 -50.64 -31.88 8.12
CA ILE A 459 -49.44 -32.72 7.98
C ILE A 459 -49.36 -33.74 9.12
N SER A 460 -49.65 -33.30 10.35
CA SER A 460 -49.60 -34.14 11.55
C SER A 460 -50.68 -35.26 11.55
N GLN A 461 -51.70 -35.16 10.72
CA GLN A 461 -52.67 -36.21 10.53
C GLN A 461 -52.16 -37.41 9.73
N MET A 462 -51.03 -37.25 9.02
CA MET A 462 -50.37 -38.35 8.35
C MET A 462 -49.67 -39.23 9.40
N THR A 463 -50.36 -40.28 9.82
CA THR A 463 -49.87 -41.24 10.84
C THR A 463 -48.66 -42.03 10.31
N GLU A 464 -47.87 -42.63 11.22
CA GLU A 464 -46.73 -43.49 10.85
C GLU A 464 -47.20 -44.68 9.97
N ASP A 465 -48.39 -45.25 10.24
CA ASP A 465 -48.98 -46.29 9.39
C ASP A 465 -49.22 -45.82 7.95
N CYS A 466 -49.69 -44.61 7.75
CA CYS A 466 -49.86 -44.03 6.41
C CYS A 466 -48.52 -43.82 5.70
N GLN A 467 -47.51 -43.37 6.42
CA GLN A 467 -46.13 -43.16 5.90
C GLN A 467 -45.53 -44.52 5.46
N MET A 468 -45.62 -45.55 6.29
CA MET A 468 -45.14 -46.90 5.95
C MET A 468 -45.88 -47.49 4.75
N LYS A 469 -47.20 -47.37 4.66
CA LYS A 469 -47.97 -47.83 3.49
C LYS A 469 -47.57 -47.10 2.19
N LEU A 470 -47.29 -45.81 2.27
CA LEU A 470 -46.80 -45.05 1.11
C LEU A 470 -45.40 -45.53 0.70
N GLN A 471 -44.49 -45.75 1.63
CA GLN A 471 -43.14 -46.28 1.41
C GLN A 471 -43.20 -47.67 0.75
N ASP A 472 -43.96 -48.59 1.29
CA ASP A 472 -44.16 -49.95 0.75
C ASP A 472 -44.73 -49.91 -0.68
N THR A 473 -45.67 -49.01 -0.91
CA THR A 473 -46.29 -48.83 -2.24
C THR A 473 -45.29 -48.29 -3.26
N LEU A 474 -44.49 -47.28 -2.90
CA LEU A 474 -43.43 -46.76 -3.74
C LEU A 474 -42.37 -47.82 -4.05
N GLN A 475 -41.97 -48.61 -3.05
CA GLN A 475 -41.00 -49.69 -3.22
C GLN A 475 -41.51 -50.75 -4.21
N LYS A 476 -42.82 -51.10 -4.14
CA LYS A 476 -43.43 -52.01 -5.10
C LYS A 476 -43.49 -51.39 -6.51
N ILE A 477 -43.87 -50.13 -6.64
CA ILE A 477 -43.91 -49.42 -7.93
C ILE A 477 -42.52 -49.42 -8.60
N ILE A 478 -41.47 -49.19 -7.83
CA ILE A 478 -40.09 -49.10 -8.36
C ILE A 478 -39.59 -50.47 -8.79
N ASN A 479 -39.88 -51.55 -8.00
CA ASN A 479 -39.33 -52.88 -8.22
C ASN A 479 -40.18 -53.75 -9.16
N ASP A 480 -41.49 -53.48 -9.27
CA ASP A 480 -42.41 -54.27 -10.14
C ASP A 480 -42.48 -53.63 -11.53
N SER A 481 -41.68 -54.13 -12.44
CA SER A 481 -41.57 -53.63 -13.85
C SER A 481 -42.72 -54.03 -14.76
N ASN A 482 -43.83 -54.58 -14.27
CA ASN A 482 -44.88 -55.17 -15.10
C ASN A 482 -46.07 -54.29 -15.46
N GLY A 483 -46.00 -52.96 -15.23
CA GLY A 483 -47.05 -52.02 -15.68
C GLY A 483 -48.46 -52.28 -15.21
N GLY A 484 -48.62 -53.03 -14.09
CA GLY A 484 -49.92 -53.34 -13.51
C GLY A 484 -50.56 -52.14 -12.79
N MET A 485 -51.91 -52.21 -12.66
CA MET A 485 -52.67 -51.22 -11.87
C MET A 485 -52.31 -51.38 -10.39
N ILE A 486 -51.78 -50.31 -9.78
CA ILE A 486 -51.46 -50.26 -8.36
C ILE A 486 -52.60 -49.55 -7.65
N CYS A 487 -53.25 -50.26 -6.72
CA CYS A 487 -54.29 -49.70 -5.86
C CYS A 487 -53.69 -49.39 -4.49
N ILE A 488 -53.66 -48.07 -4.11
CA ILE A 488 -53.20 -47.61 -2.80
C ILE A 488 -54.44 -47.48 -1.90
N ILE A 489 -54.57 -48.33 -0.88
CA ILE A 489 -55.58 -48.24 0.17
C ILE A 489 -54.85 -47.67 1.40
N ILE A 490 -55.10 -46.42 1.71
CA ILE A 490 -54.49 -45.65 2.83
C ILE A 490 -55.37 -45.88 4.07
#